data_042db4920ed2901c50959008cd1aee3c
#
_entry.id   042db4920ed2901c50959008cd1aee3c
#
_cell.length_a   1.000
_cell.length_b   1.000
_cell.length_c   1.000
_cell.angle_alpha   90.00
_cell.angle_beta   90.00
_cell.angle_gamma   90.00
#
_symmetry.space_group_name_H-M   'P 1'
#
loop_
_entity.id
_entity.type
_entity.pdbx_description
1 polymer ?
#
loop_
_entity_poly.entity_id
_entity_poly.type
_entity_poly.pdbx_seq_one_letter_code
_entity_poly.pdbx_strand_id
1 'polypeptide(L)'
;MLCCSLAASNARAEKRAIVPKEFATGPGATGLPYTPGILIDGTLYVAGQVGRDLKTGQIPTEFESEVRNTLDNAGLVLKAAGLGFEDAVAVQVYLTDMELFPRMNTVYATYFKDPRPARTTVGVAKLVGTARIEITITARK
;
A
#
# COMPACT_ATOMS: atom_id res chain seq x y z
N MET A 1 -11.37 12.00 51.83
CA MET A 1 -10.59 11.27 50.83
C MET A 1 -11.54 10.83 49.73
N LEU A 2 -11.62 11.60 48.63
CA LEU A 2 -12.42 11.21 47.45
C LEU A 2 -11.53 10.37 46.56
N CYS A 3 -11.83 9.09 46.43
CA CYS A 3 -11.21 8.19 45.48
C CYS A 3 -11.85 8.44 44.10
N CYS A 4 -11.18 9.22 43.23
CA CYS A 4 -11.63 9.45 41.85
C CYS A 4 -11.24 8.21 41.04
N SER A 5 -12.19 7.30 40.88
CA SER A 5 -12.04 6.14 39.99
C SER A 5 -12.09 6.63 38.56
N LEU A 6 -10.92 6.77 37.89
CA LEU A 6 -10.86 6.92 36.41
C LEU A 6 -11.29 5.60 35.79
N ALA A 7 -12.56 5.52 35.39
CA ALA A 7 -13.00 4.47 34.48
C ALA A 7 -12.30 4.70 33.13
N ALA A 8 -11.28 3.92 32.83
CA ALA A 8 -10.70 3.85 31.50
C ALA A 8 -11.79 3.33 30.55
N SER A 9 -12.33 4.21 29.72
CA SER A 9 -13.23 3.82 28.64
C SER A 9 -12.45 2.91 27.70
N ASN A 10 -12.79 1.63 27.72
CA ASN A 10 -12.24 0.61 26.82
C ASN A 10 -12.92 0.75 25.43
N ALA A 11 -12.85 1.95 24.85
CA ALA A 11 -13.37 2.19 23.51
C ALA A 11 -12.54 1.37 22.53
N ARG A 12 -13.17 0.36 21.90
CA ARG A 12 -12.55 -0.42 20.83
C ARG A 12 -12.18 0.53 19.69
N ALA A 13 -10.92 0.48 19.27
CA ALA A 13 -10.45 1.25 18.13
C ALA A 13 -11.30 0.98 16.89
N GLU A 14 -11.85 2.04 16.28
CA GLU A 14 -12.72 1.93 15.13
C GLU A 14 -11.88 1.82 13.84
N LYS A 15 -12.18 0.81 13.03
CA LYS A 15 -11.61 0.65 11.69
C LYS A 15 -12.27 1.62 10.72
N ARG A 16 -11.48 2.44 10.05
CA ARG A 16 -11.94 3.31 8.97
C ARG A 16 -11.47 2.78 7.63
N ALA A 17 -12.42 2.52 6.72
CA ALA A 17 -12.12 2.16 5.33
C ALA A 17 -11.53 3.36 4.59
N ILE A 18 -10.44 3.16 3.87
CA ILE A 18 -9.79 4.13 3.00
C ILE A 18 -9.88 3.62 1.57
N VAL A 19 -10.71 4.30 0.78
CA VAL A 19 -10.96 3.94 -0.63
C VAL A 19 -10.69 5.18 -1.49
N PRO A 20 -9.58 5.21 -2.25
CA PRO A 20 -9.33 6.30 -3.19
C PRO A 20 -10.48 6.39 -4.22
N LYS A 21 -10.86 7.60 -4.59
CA LYS A 21 -11.91 7.82 -5.61
C LYS A 21 -11.53 7.21 -6.97
N GLU A 22 -10.25 7.18 -7.28
CA GLU A 22 -9.69 6.60 -8.49
C GLU A 22 -9.95 5.09 -8.60
N PHE A 23 -10.05 4.40 -7.46
CA PHE A 23 -10.35 2.97 -7.40
C PHE A 23 -11.85 2.68 -7.54
N ALA A 24 -12.69 3.67 -7.27
CA ALA A 24 -14.14 3.52 -7.36
C ALA A 24 -14.70 3.64 -8.80
N THR A 25 -13.92 4.15 -9.74
CA THR A 25 -14.37 4.52 -11.10
C THR A 25 -13.68 3.77 -12.23
N GLY A 26 -12.65 2.99 -11.95
CA GLY A 26 -11.87 2.28 -12.97
C GLY A 26 -12.39 0.88 -13.31
N PRO A 27 -11.87 0.24 -14.38
CA PRO A 27 -12.16 -1.17 -14.68
C PRO A 27 -11.82 -2.06 -13.48
N GLY A 28 -12.81 -2.79 -12.94
CA GLY A 28 -12.67 -3.61 -11.73
C GLY A 28 -12.97 -2.89 -10.40
N ALA A 29 -13.53 -1.67 -10.47
CA ALA A 29 -13.78 -0.80 -9.32
C ALA A 29 -14.87 -1.29 -8.35
N THR A 30 -15.74 -2.19 -8.75
CA THR A 30 -16.85 -2.65 -7.92
C THR A 30 -16.69 -4.12 -7.51
N GLY A 31 -17.01 -4.43 -6.25
CA GLY A 31 -17.06 -5.81 -5.77
C GLY A 31 -15.74 -6.41 -5.35
N LEU A 32 -14.73 -5.60 -5.00
CA LEU A 32 -13.52 -6.13 -4.39
C LEU A 32 -13.85 -6.82 -3.05
N PRO A 33 -13.34 -8.04 -2.79
CA PRO A 33 -13.55 -8.74 -1.52
C PRO A 33 -12.66 -8.19 -0.39
N TYR A 34 -12.04 -7.03 -0.57
CA TYR A 34 -11.14 -6.37 0.38
C TYR A 34 -11.26 -4.85 0.29
N THR A 35 -10.73 -4.16 1.30
CA THR A 35 -10.65 -2.70 1.32
C THR A 35 -9.23 -2.26 0.93
N PRO A 36 -9.03 -1.29 0.04
CA PRO A 36 -7.71 -0.81 -0.38
C PRO A 36 -6.82 -0.30 0.76
N GLY A 37 -7.42 0.28 1.80
CA GLY A 37 -6.70 0.65 3.01
C GLY A 37 -7.59 0.62 4.24
N ILE A 38 -7.00 0.23 5.37
CA ILE A 38 -7.65 0.28 6.69
C ILE A 38 -6.84 1.20 7.59
N LEU A 39 -7.48 2.25 8.10
CA LEU A 39 -6.91 3.13 9.09
C LEU A 39 -7.49 2.78 10.47
N ILE A 40 -6.61 2.55 11.45
CA ILE A 40 -6.96 2.26 12.83
C ILE A 40 -5.87 2.80 13.76
N ASP A 41 -6.24 3.57 14.79
CA ASP A 41 -5.30 4.15 15.78
C ASP A 41 -4.10 4.87 15.13
N GLY A 42 -4.35 5.66 14.09
CA GLY A 42 -3.30 6.39 13.36
C GLY A 42 -2.41 5.52 12.48
N THR A 43 -2.62 4.20 12.44
CA THR A 43 -1.89 3.28 11.58
C THR A 43 -2.73 2.91 10.37
N LEU A 44 -2.17 3.12 9.17
CA LEU A 44 -2.76 2.73 7.90
C LEU A 44 -2.11 1.43 7.40
N TYR A 45 -2.96 0.47 7.08
CA TYR A 45 -2.60 -0.77 6.39
C TYR A 45 -3.08 -0.67 4.95
N VAL A 46 -2.16 -0.56 4.00
CA VAL A 46 -2.44 -0.55 2.56
C VAL A 46 -2.47 -1.99 2.06
N ALA A 47 -3.56 -2.38 1.42
CA ALA A 47 -3.67 -3.69 0.77
C ALA A 47 -2.65 -3.82 -0.37
N GLY A 48 -2.30 -5.05 -0.75
CA GLY A 48 -1.41 -5.33 -1.86
C GLY A 48 -1.82 -4.56 -3.13
N GLN A 49 -0.88 -3.78 -3.67
CA GLN A 49 -1.05 -3.05 -4.91
C GLN A 49 -0.17 -3.67 -5.99
N VAL A 50 -0.76 -3.87 -7.15
CA VAL A 50 -0.05 -4.25 -8.38
C VAL A 50 -0.01 -3.07 -9.35
N GLY A 51 0.88 -3.11 -10.34
CA GLY A 51 1.14 -2.01 -11.26
C GLY A 51 0.10 -1.82 -12.36
N ARG A 52 -1.18 -2.06 -12.06
CA ARG A 52 -2.28 -1.84 -13.00
C ARG A 52 -2.42 -0.35 -13.30
N ASP A 53 -2.44 0.01 -14.57
CA ASP A 53 -2.87 1.32 -15.02
C ASP A 53 -4.38 1.46 -14.77
N LEU A 54 -4.78 2.47 -14.00
CA LEU A 54 -6.17 2.64 -13.57
C LEU A 54 -7.10 3.09 -14.70
N LYS A 55 -6.57 3.63 -15.80
CA LYS A 55 -7.35 4.07 -16.96
C LYS A 55 -7.63 2.91 -17.91
N THR A 56 -6.61 2.09 -18.18
CA THR A 56 -6.69 0.99 -19.14
C THR A 56 -7.00 -0.35 -18.49
N GLY A 57 -6.75 -0.51 -17.20
CA GLY A 57 -6.86 -1.77 -16.48
C GLY A 57 -5.73 -2.75 -16.76
N GLN A 58 -4.69 -2.36 -17.53
CA GLN A 58 -3.61 -3.22 -17.97
C GLN A 58 -2.37 -3.09 -17.08
N ILE A 59 -1.57 -4.16 -17.01
CA ILE A 59 -0.22 -4.12 -16.45
C ILE A 59 0.74 -3.68 -17.56
N PRO A 60 1.61 -2.67 -17.34
CA PRO A 60 2.58 -2.24 -18.33
C PRO A 60 3.54 -3.36 -18.74
N THR A 61 3.92 -3.38 -20.01
CA THR A 61 4.95 -4.29 -20.52
C THR A 61 6.33 -3.96 -19.95
N GLU A 62 6.64 -2.67 -19.81
CA GLU A 62 7.89 -2.19 -19.23
C GLU A 62 7.84 -2.33 -17.70
N PHE A 63 8.81 -3.05 -17.13
CA PHE A 63 8.81 -3.38 -15.70
C PHE A 63 8.94 -2.15 -14.79
N GLU A 64 9.80 -1.20 -15.13
CA GLU A 64 9.93 0.04 -14.34
C GLU A 64 8.64 0.87 -14.32
N SER A 65 7.87 0.82 -15.40
CA SER A 65 6.54 1.45 -15.46
C SER A 65 5.54 0.70 -14.57
N GLU A 66 5.61 -0.63 -14.53
CA GLU A 66 4.81 -1.43 -13.60
C GLU A 66 5.15 -1.10 -12.15
N VAL A 67 6.44 -0.98 -11.80
CA VAL A 67 6.87 -0.60 -10.44
C VAL A 67 6.36 0.79 -10.08
N ARG A 68 6.46 1.76 -10.99
CA ARG A 68 5.90 3.11 -10.78
C ARG A 68 4.40 3.06 -10.52
N ASN A 69 3.65 2.40 -11.39
CA ASN A 69 2.20 2.27 -11.20
C ASN A 69 1.85 1.59 -9.87
N THR A 70 2.61 0.56 -9.47
CA THR A 70 2.41 -0.13 -8.18
C THR A 70 2.56 0.86 -7.00
N LEU A 71 3.62 1.65 -7.00
CA LEU A 71 3.88 2.65 -5.96
C LEU A 71 2.87 3.82 -6.05
N ASP A 72 2.54 4.30 -7.23
CA ASP A 72 1.54 5.36 -7.41
C ASP A 72 0.16 4.91 -6.90
N ASN A 73 -0.25 3.67 -7.18
CA ASN A 73 -1.50 3.10 -6.66
C ASN A 73 -1.50 3.04 -5.12
N ALA A 74 -0.38 2.62 -4.51
CA ALA A 74 -0.22 2.66 -3.05
C ALA A 74 -0.25 4.11 -2.53
N GLY A 75 0.38 5.04 -3.24
CA GLY A 75 0.38 6.47 -2.95
C GLY A 75 -1.02 7.10 -2.93
N LEU A 76 -1.93 6.63 -3.79
CA LEU A 76 -3.34 7.07 -3.77
C LEU A 76 -4.03 6.67 -2.46
N VAL A 77 -3.76 5.47 -1.95
CA VAL A 77 -4.32 5.00 -0.67
C VAL A 77 -3.74 5.80 0.50
N LEU A 78 -2.41 6.03 0.50
CA LEU A 78 -1.75 6.89 1.49
C LEU A 78 -2.40 8.27 1.51
N LYS A 79 -2.50 8.92 0.35
CA LYS A 79 -3.09 10.27 0.19
C LYS A 79 -4.55 10.33 0.64
N ALA A 80 -5.35 9.33 0.34
CA ALA A 80 -6.75 9.26 0.78
C ALA A 80 -6.89 9.16 2.31
N ALA A 81 -5.85 8.67 2.99
CA ALA A 81 -5.78 8.65 4.46
C ALA A 81 -5.14 9.92 5.05
N GLY A 82 -4.68 10.88 4.23
CA GLY A 82 -3.95 12.07 4.66
C GLY A 82 -2.50 11.80 5.05
N LEU A 83 -1.90 10.74 4.48
CA LEU A 83 -0.51 10.29 4.68
C LEU A 83 0.28 10.38 3.38
N GLY A 84 1.60 10.25 3.48
CA GLY A 84 2.53 10.19 2.36
C GLY A 84 3.52 9.03 2.49
N PHE A 85 4.43 8.93 1.53
CA PHE A 85 5.52 7.93 1.58
C PHE A 85 6.48 8.18 2.75
N GLU A 86 6.60 9.41 3.21
CA GLU A 86 7.37 9.80 4.40
C GLU A 86 6.83 9.21 5.70
N ASP A 87 5.54 8.84 5.73
CA ASP A 87 4.87 8.23 6.88
C ASP A 87 4.98 6.68 6.85
N ALA A 88 5.56 6.10 5.78
CA ALA A 88 5.72 4.66 5.67
C ALA A 88 6.72 4.12 6.70
N VAL A 89 6.31 3.13 7.48
CA VAL A 89 7.16 2.48 8.51
C VAL A 89 7.61 1.09 8.09
N ALA A 90 6.80 0.38 7.31
CA ALA A 90 7.15 -0.94 6.78
C ALA A 90 6.60 -1.13 5.36
N VAL A 91 7.38 -1.80 4.52
CA VAL A 91 7.03 -2.14 3.14
C VAL A 91 7.34 -3.60 2.90
N GLN A 92 6.42 -4.33 2.27
CA GLN A 92 6.65 -5.69 1.79
C GLN A 92 6.55 -5.69 0.27
N VAL A 93 7.54 -6.27 -0.38
CA VAL A 93 7.64 -6.37 -1.83
C VAL A 93 7.66 -7.85 -2.22
N TYR A 94 6.79 -8.21 -3.13
CA TYR A 94 6.69 -9.54 -3.71
C TYR A 94 7.04 -9.47 -5.19
N LEU A 95 8.01 -10.28 -5.64
CA LEU A 95 8.47 -10.35 -7.03
C LEU A 95 8.26 -11.76 -7.58
N THR A 96 7.77 -11.88 -8.80
CA THR A 96 7.70 -13.19 -9.47
C THR A 96 9.04 -13.65 -10.02
N ASP A 97 10.01 -12.74 -10.13
CA ASP A 97 11.37 -13.01 -10.61
C ASP A 97 12.36 -12.13 -9.83
N MET A 98 13.27 -12.74 -9.08
CA MET A 98 14.27 -12.02 -8.29
C MET A 98 15.38 -11.36 -9.14
N GLU A 99 15.52 -11.72 -10.42
CA GLU A 99 16.41 -11.01 -11.35
C GLU A 99 15.93 -9.56 -11.58
N LEU A 100 14.64 -9.28 -11.33
CA LEU A 100 14.07 -7.94 -11.40
C LEU A 100 14.39 -7.04 -10.18
N PHE A 101 14.99 -7.60 -9.13
CA PHE A 101 15.26 -6.88 -7.87
C PHE A 101 16.10 -5.61 -8.05
N PRO A 102 17.22 -5.59 -8.81
CA PRO A 102 17.99 -4.35 -9.03
C PRO A 102 17.18 -3.28 -9.77
N ARG A 103 16.42 -3.68 -10.79
CA ARG A 103 15.56 -2.76 -11.57
C ARG A 103 14.43 -2.17 -10.72
N MET A 104 13.82 -2.99 -9.87
CA MET A 104 12.83 -2.54 -8.89
C MET A 104 13.43 -1.51 -7.95
N ASN A 105 14.61 -1.76 -7.37
CA ASN A 105 15.29 -0.86 -6.44
C ASN A 105 15.55 0.53 -7.04
N THR A 106 15.90 0.61 -8.32
CA THR A 106 16.14 1.89 -9.01
C THR A 106 14.91 2.79 -8.96
N VAL A 107 13.71 2.24 -9.19
CA VAL A 107 12.45 2.98 -9.11
C VAL A 107 12.05 3.22 -7.65
N TYR A 108 12.10 2.18 -6.81
CA TYR A 108 11.71 2.24 -5.40
C TYR A 108 12.43 3.37 -4.66
N ALA A 109 13.74 3.53 -4.87
CA ALA A 109 14.55 4.54 -4.20
C ALA A 109 14.10 5.98 -4.49
N THR A 110 13.35 6.22 -5.55
CA THR A 110 12.83 7.56 -5.89
C THR A 110 11.59 7.95 -5.08
N TYR A 111 10.91 7.00 -4.45
CA TYR A 111 9.70 7.24 -3.66
C TYR A 111 9.97 7.43 -2.18
N PHE A 112 11.01 6.81 -1.63
CA PHE A 112 11.30 6.81 -0.20
C PHE A 112 12.59 7.56 0.10
N LYS A 113 12.48 8.59 0.95
CA LYS A 113 13.60 9.38 1.48
C LYS A 113 14.06 8.84 2.83
N ASP A 114 15.27 9.20 3.23
CA ASP A 114 15.79 8.83 4.56
C ASP A 114 15.06 9.58 5.69
N PRO A 115 14.76 8.90 6.81
CA PRO A 115 14.96 7.47 7.04
C PRO A 115 13.94 6.65 6.24
N ARG A 116 14.42 5.69 5.46
CA ARG A 116 13.57 4.80 4.67
C ARG A 116 12.81 3.81 5.56
N PRO A 117 11.61 3.35 5.13
CA PRO A 117 10.87 2.33 5.87
C PRO A 117 11.66 1.02 5.94
N ALA A 118 11.40 0.23 6.99
CA ALA A 118 11.84 -1.17 7.00
C ALA A 118 11.23 -1.91 5.81
N ARG A 119 11.99 -2.79 5.17
CA ARG A 119 11.52 -3.51 3.98
C ARG A 119 11.84 -4.99 4.03
N THR A 120 10.88 -5.81 3.61
CA THR A 120 11.08 -7.21 3.26
C THR A 120 10.81 -7.38 1.76
N THR A 121 11.68 -8.09 1.04
CA THR A 121 11.47 -8.43 -0.37
C THR A 121 11.65 -9.94 -0.55
N VAL A 122 10.67 -10.58 -1.16
CA VAL A 122 10.67 -12.04 -1.40
C VAL A 122 10.23 -12.37 -2.81
N GLY A 123 10.77 -13.46 -3.34
CA GLY A 123 10.31 -14.08 -4.57
C GLY A 123 9.07 -14.95 -4.30
N VAL A 124 8.08 -14.86 -5.18
CA VAL A 124 6.84 -15.65 -5.14
C VAL A 124 6.62 -16.36 -6.47
N ALA A 125 5.91 -17.47 -6.42
CA ALA A 125 5.66 -18.28 -7.61
C ALA A 125 4.79 -17.56 -8.66
N LYS A 126 3.80 -16.77 -8.21
CA LYS A 126 2.86 -16.05 -9.09
C LYS A 126 2.16 -14.94 -8.33
N LEU A 127 1.77 -13.90 -9.04
CA LEU A 127 0.87 -12.83 -8.59
C LEU A 127 -0.42 -12.83 -9.42
N VAL A 128 -1.37 -11.98 -9.06
CA VAL A 128 -2.65 -11.87 -9.76
C VAL A 128 -2.47 -11.38 -11.20
N GLY A 129 -3.14 -12.02 -12.13
CA GLY A 129 -3.07 -11.68 -13.55
C GLY A 129 -1.66 -11.87 -14.12
N THR A 130 -1.13 -10.82 -14.74
CA THR A 130 0.22 -10.75 -15.33
C THR A 130 1.18 -9.90 -14.52
N ALA A 131 0.82 -9.55 -13.26
CA ALA A 131 1.67 -8.73 -12.41
C ALA A 131 2.97 -9.46 -12.07
N ARG A 132 4.08 -8.72 -12.09
CA ARG A 132 5.42 -9.18 -11.72
C ARG A 132 5.86 -8.65 -10.35
N ILE A 133 5.17 -7.63 -9.85
CA ILE A 133 5.42 -7.01 -8.55
C ILE A 133 4.10 -6.72 -7.84
N GLU A 134 4.11 -6.93 -6.52
CA GLU A 134 3.07 -6.47 -5.59
C GLU A 134 3.72 -5.83 -4.38
N ILE A 135 3.14 -4.75 -3.87
CA ILE A 135 3.66 -4.03 -2.71
C ILE A 135 2.54 -3.78 -1.69
N THR A 136 2.82 -4.05 -0.41
CA THR A 136 2.02 -3.58 0.73
C THR A 136 2.78 -2.55 1.53
N ILE A 137 2.08 -1.60 2.14
CA ILE A 137 2.68 -0.55 2.97
C ILE A 137 1.92 -0.45 4.30
N THR A 138 2.66 -0.38 5.40
CA THR A 138 2.15 0.10 6.68
C THR A 138 2.70 1.48 6.93
N ALA A 139 1.81 2.45 7.19
CA ALA A 139 2.18 3.84 7.43
C ALA A 139 1.56 4.35 8.74
N ARG A 140 2.23 5.29 9.40
CA ARG A 140 1.75 5.88 10.65
C ARG A 140 2.23 7.33 10.77
N LYS A 141 1.34 8.20 11.22
CA LYS A 141 1.66 9.55 11.71
C LYS A 141 2.03 9.55 13.17
#